data_9f3451b4463447c66e134402e653b158
#
_entry.id   9f3451b4463447c66e134402e653b158
#
_cell.length_a   1.000
_cell.length_b   1.000
_cell.length_c   1.000
_cell.angle_alpha   90.00
_cell.angle_beta   90.00
_cell.angle_gamma   90.00
#
_symmetry.space_group_name_H-M   'P 1'
#
loop_
_entity.id
_entity.type
_entity.pdbx_description
1 polymer ?
#
loop_
_entity_poly.entity_id
_entity_poly.type
_entity_poly.pdbx_seq_one_letter_code
_entity_poly.pdbx_strand_id
1 'polypeptide(L)'
;MGQKVNPLGIRLGIVRDWTSRWYAGKKQFPQHVHTDFRVREFLKERLKEASVSRVLIERAAKRVNITIQTARPGIVIGKKGEDIEKLRAETARMLKLPPQDVRLNIAEIRKPELDAQLVADGIAQQIEKRVMFRRAMKRAVMSTMRSGALGVKVRLSGRLNGSEIARTEWAREGRVPLHTFRADIDYGLGEAKTTYGVIGVKVWIFKGEVFDKAELEGQAAEADAAAMGAAGAGGAAGVAAGAAAVAGAACASPSAASCASSALSNTSPLKIHTLTPITP
;
A
#
# COMPACT_ATOMS: atom_id res chain seq x y z
N MET A 1 -5.17 15.56 28.03
CA MET A 1 -4.41 14.80 27.03
C MET A 1 -4.42 15.57 25.72
N GLY A 2 -3.24 15.81 25.11
CA GLY A 2 -3.14 16.50 23.82
C GLY A 2 -3.76 15.70 22.65
N GLN A 3 -4.17 16.42 21.62
CA GLN A 3 -4.65 15.80 20.38
C GLN A 3 -3.50 15.10 19.65
N LYS A 4 -3.81 13.96 19.03
CA LYS A 4 -2.83 13.21 18.23
C LYS A 4 -3.06 13.50 16.75
N VAL A 5 -1.99 13.84 16.05
CA VAL A 5 -2.01 14.04 14.61
C VAL A 5 -2.27 12.71 13.90
N ASN A 6 -2.97 12.77 12.75
CA ASN A 6 -3.18 11.59 11.91
C ASN A 6 -1.81 11.08 11.38
N PRO A 7 -1.46 9.81 11.62
CA PRO A 7 -0.15 9.29 11.21
C PRO A 7 0.08 9.31 9.71
N LEU A 8 -0.97 9.21 8.88
CA LEU A 8 -0.85 9.36 7.43
C LEU A 8 -0.63 10.82 7.04
N GLY A 9 -1.40 11.75 7.67
CA GLY A 9 -1.34 13.18 7.34
C GLY A 9 0.05 13.79 7.55
N ILE A 10 0.74 13.41 8.63
CA ILE A 10 2.08 13.92 8.93
C ILE A 10 3.16 13.39 7.96
N ARG A 11 2.88 12.29 7.25
CA ARG A 11 3.81 11.63 6.31
C ARG A 11 3.48 11.87 4.83
N LEU A 12 2.46 12.68 4.55
CA LEU A 12 2.13 13.07 3.19
C LEU A 12 3.26 13.90 2.56
N GLY A 13 3.63 13.57 1.33
CA GLY A 13 4.73 14.20 0.61
C GLY A 13 6.12 13.72 1.01
N ILE A 14 6.28 12.89 2.05
CA ILE A 14 7.56 12.30 2.47
C ILE A 14 7.59 10.81 2.16
N VAL A 15 6.70 10.04 2.79
CA VAL A 15 6.61 8.57 2.63
C VAL A 15 5.42 8.17 1.78
N ARG A 16 4.37 8.97 1.80
CA ARG A 16 3.10 8.67 1.13
C ARG A 16 2.63 9.83 0.28
N ASP A 17 2.00 9.46 -0.83
CA ASP A 17 1.34 10.38 -1.74
C ASP A 17 -0.13 10.60 -1.37
N TRP A 18 -0.69 11.67 -1.94
CA TRP A 18 -2.11 12.00 -1.83
C TRP A 18 -2.98 10.98 -2.56
N THR A 19 -4.18 10.78 -2.05
CA THR A 19 -5.19 9.91 -2.69
C THR A 19 -5.95 10.60 -3.82
N SER A 20 -5.90 11.93 -3.89
CA SER A 20 -6.39 12.72 -5.03
C SER A 20 -5.21 13.44 -5.67
N ARG A 21 -5.00 13.22 -6.97
CA ARG A 21 -3.91 13.78 -7.75
C ARG A 21 -4.48 14.59 -8.92
N TRP A 22 -4.71 15.87 -8.69
CA TRP A 22 -5.22 16.78 -9.71
C TRP A 22 -5.03 18.23 -9.31
N TYR A 23 -5.08 19.12 -10.30
CA TYR A 23 -5.04 20.55 -10.13
C TYR A 23 -6.33 21.18 -10.66
N ALA A 24 -6.87 22.17 -9.96
CA ALA A 24 -8.03 22.94 -10.41
C ALA A 24 -7.96 24.39 -9.94
N GLY A 25 -8.56 25.29 -10.72
CA GLY A 25 -8.69 26.70 -10.35
C GLY A 25 -9.62 26.90 -9.14
N LYS A 26 -9.51 28.07 -8.48
CA LYS A 26 -10.25 28.40 -7.24
C LYS A 26 -11.76 28.13 -7.31
N LYS A 27 -12.42 28.38 -8.44
CA LYS A 27 -13.86 28.19 -8.62
C LYS A 27 -14.27 26.72 -8.74
N GLN A 28 -13.42 25.90 -9.35
CA GLN A 28 -13.70 24.47 -9.62
C GLN A 28 -13.25 23.55 -8.48
N PHE A 29 -12.24 23.99 -7.70
CA PHE A 29 -11.66 23.20 -6.62
C PHE A 29 -12.67 22.65 -5.61
N PRO A 30 -13.58 23.47 -5.01
CA PRO A 30 -14.52 22.98 -4.03
C PRO A 30 -15.51 21.95 -4.62
N GLN A 31 -15.90 22.12 -5.88
CA GLN A 31 -16.78 21.20 -6.58
C GLN A 31 -16.09 19.84 -6.80
N HIS A 32 -14.84 19.84 -7.21
CA HIS A 32 -14.08 18.59 -7.40
C HIS A 32 -13.84 17.85 -6.09
N VAL A 33 -13.48 18.54 -5.02
CA VAL A 33 -13.30 17.94 -3.69
C VAL A 33 -14.61 17.29 -3.21
N HIS A 34 -15.71 18.00 -3.34
CA HIS A 34 -17.02 17.48 -2.90
C HIS A 34 -17.46 16.26 -3.72
N THR A 35 -17.28 16.30 -5.04
CA THR A 35 -17.59 15.15 -5.90
C THR A 35 -16.67 13.94 -5.61
N ASP A 36 -15.38 14.16 -5.38
CA ASP A 36 -14.44 13.09 -5.03
C ASP A 36 -14.80 12.43 -3.69
N PHE A 37 -15.22 13.23 -2.71
CA PHE A 37 -15.66 12.73 -1.41
C PHE A 37 -16.90 11.83 -1.58
N ARG A 38 -17.92 12.28 -2.30
CA ARG A 38 -19.13 11.49 -2.58
C ARG A 38 -18.83 10.19 -3.32
N VAL A 39 -17.96 10.25 -4.32
CA VAL A 39 -17.56 9.05 -5.08
C VAL A 39 -16.84 8.04 -4.18
N ARG A 40 -15.97 8.50 -3.27
CA ARG A 40 -15.29 7.61 -2.31
C ARG A 40 -16.27 6.96 -1.34
N GLU A 41 -17.22 7.71 -0.80
CA GLU A 41 -18.23 7.16 0.09
C GLU A 41 -19.08 6.12 -0.62
N PHE A 42 -19.60 6.47 -1.80
CA PHE A 42 -20.40 5.57 -2.62
C PHE A 42 -19.65 4.26 -2.94
N LEU A 43 -18.40 4.35 -3.40
CA LEU A 43 -17.61 3.16 -3.72
C LEU A 43 -17.34 2.31 -2.48
N LYS A 44 -17.07 2.90 -1.33
CA LYS A 44 -16.89 2.17 -0.07
C LYS A 44 -18.16 1.49 0.39
N GLU A 45 -19.30 2.12 0.25
CA GLU A 45 -20.60 1.55 0.62
C GLU A 45 -21.00 0.39 -0.31
N ARG A 46 -20.84 0.58 -1.61
CA ARG A 46 -21.22 -0.43 -2.61
C ARG A 46 -20.31 -1.65 -2.58
N LEU A 47 -19.03 -1.44 -2.29
CA LEU A 47 -17.99 -2.47 -2.34
C LEU A 47 -17.56 -2.97 -0.94
N LYS A 48 -18.43 -2.92 0.07
CA LYS A 48 -18.13 -3.41 1.43
C LYS A 48 -17.62 -4.85 1.45
N GLU A 49 -18.18 -5.72 0.60
CA GLU A 49 -17.80 -7.14 0.52
C GLU A 49 -16.47 -7.36 -0.18
N ALA A 50 -16.10 -6.45 -1.07
CA ALA A 50 -14.85 -6.52 -1.83
C ALA A 50 -13.61 -6.10 -1.02
N SER A 51 -13.78 -5.60 0.20
CA SER A 51 -12.68 -5.17 1.07
C SER A 51 -11.78 -4.14 0.38
N VAL A 52 -12.34 -2.94 0.13
CA VAL A 52 -11.63 -1.83 -0.50
C VAL A 52 -10.75 -1.14 0.52
N SER A 53 -9.44 -1.05 0.23
CA SER A 53 -8.48 -0.32 1.05
C SER A 53 -8.50 1.18 0.75
N ARG A 54 -8.21 1.54 -0.48
CA ARG A 54 -8.08 2.94 -0.92
C ARG A 54 -8.67 3.15 -2.30
N VAL A 55 -9.14 4.38 -2.53
CA VAL A 55 -9.58 4.85 -3.82
C VAL A 55 -8.71 6.03 -4.22
N LEU A 56 -7.90 5.85 -5.26
CA LEU A 56 -7.08 6.90 -5.84
C LEU A 56 -7.87 7.56 -6.97
N ILE A 57 -7.91 8.89 -6.99
CA ILE A 57 -8.62 9.65 -8.02
C ILE A 57 -7.62 10.58 -8.70
N GLU A 58 -7.46 10.40 -10.00
CA GLU A 58 -6.62 11.24 -10.85
C GLU A 58 -7.51 11.91 -11.88
N ARG A 59 -7.44 13.24 -11.97
CA ARG A 59 -8.18 14.01 -12.96
C ARG A 59 -7.18 14.61 -13.95
N ALA A 60 -7.22 14.10 -15.16
CA ALA A 60 -6.63 14.77 -16.31
C ALA A 60 -7.71 15.65 -16.96
N ALA A 61 -7.34 16.67 -17.72
CA ALA A 61 -8.23 17.71 -18.26
C ALA A 61 -9.71 17.32 -18.49
N LYS A 62 -9.99 16.27 -19.26
CA LYS A 62 -11.34 15.76 -19.54
C LYS A 62 -11.61 14.37 -19.00
N ARG A 63 -10.56 13.63 -18.58
CA ARG A 63 -10.67 12.23 -18.15
C ARG A 63 -10.44 12.08 -16.67
N VAL A 64 -11.17 11.19 -16.05
CA VAL A 64 -11.02 10.85 -14.63
C VAL A 64 -10.66 9.37 -14.51
N ASN A 65 -9.49 9.10 -13.93
CA ASN A 65 -9.03 7.76 -13.63
C ASN A 65 -9.27 7.49 -12.14
N ILE A 66 -10.03 6.47 -11.84
CA ILE A 66 -10.31 6.03 -10.47
C ILE A 66 -9.67 4.66 -10.30
N THR A 67 -8.65 4.56 -9.45
CA THR A 67 -8.00 3.29 -9.14
C THR A 67 -8.48 2.80 -7.78
N ILE A 68 -9.13 1.64 -7.77
CA ILE A 68 -9.67 0.99 -6.58
C ILE A 68 -8.67 -0.08 -6.14
N GLN A 69 -8.09 0.10 -4.96
CA GLN A 69 -7.23 -0.91 -4.34
C GLN A 69 -8.08 -1.85 -3.49
N THR A 70 -8.10 -3.13 -3.84
CA THR A 70 -8.94 -4.14 -3.19
C THR A 70 -8.18 -5.46 -2.95
N ALA A 71 -8.59 -6.18 -1.91
CA ALA A 71 -8.09 -7.52 -1.64
C ALA A 71 -8.82 -8.60 -2.47
N ARG A 72 -10.00 -8.30 -3.00
CA ARG A 72 -10.84 -9.26 -3.73
C ARG A 72 -11.33 -8.67 -5.05
N PRO A 73 -10.46 -8.60 -6.06
CA PRO A 73 -10.80 -7.97 -7.35
C PRO A 73 -11.95 -8.65 -8.06
N GLY A 74 -12.11 -9.97 -7.92
CA GLY A 74 -13.17 -10.74 -8.56
C GLY A 74 -14.59 -10.29 -8.20
N ILE A 75 -14.81 -9.80 -6.97
CA ILE A 75 -16.11 -9.29 -6.53
C ILE A 75 -16.43 -7.94 -7.18
N VAL A 76 -15.40 -7.12 -7.43
CA VAL A 76 -15.57 -5.81 -8.08
C VAL A 76 -15.83 -5.95 -9.57
N ILE A 77 -15.14 -6.89 -10.23
CA ILE A 77 -15.29 -7.14 -11.66
C ILE A 77 -16.65 -7.76 -11.95
N GLY A 78 -17.09 -8.68 -11.08
CA GLY A 78 -18.34 -9.41 -11.25
C GLY A 78 -18.30 -10.43 -12.39
N LYS A 79 -19.48 -11.00 -12.71
CA LYS A 79 -19.61 -11.96 -13.78
C LYS A 79 -19.46 -11.24 -15.12
N LYS A 80 -18.50 -11.69 -15.94
CA LYS A 80 -18.22 -11.16 -17.29
C LYS A 80 -17.94 -9.64 -17.34
N GLY A 81 -17.63 -8.99 -16.21
CA GLY A 81 -17.37 -7.56 -16.17
C GLY A 81 -18.62 -6.66 -16.13
N GLU A 82 -19.81 -7.20 -15.98
CA GLU A 82 -21.04 -6.39 -15.93
C GLU A 82 -21.10 -5.42 -14.72
N ASP A 83 -20.58 -5.86 -13.58
CA ASP A 83 -20.66 -5.05 -12.35
C ASP A 83 -19.71 -3.84 -12.42
N ILE A 84 -18.53 -3.98 -13.03
CA ILE A 84 -17.63 -2.85 -13.23
C ILE A 84 -18.21 -1.84 -14.23
N GLU A 85 -18.95 -2.28 -15.25
CA GLU A 85 -19.60 -1.37 -16.19
C GLU A 85 -20.76 -0.61 -15.54
N LYS A 86 -21.53 -1.27 -14.69
CA LYS A 86 -22.59 -0.62 -13.88
C LYS A 86 -21.99 0.42 -12.94
N LEU A 87 -20.92 0.07 -12.22
CA LEU A 87 -20.20 0.99 -11.35
C LEU A 87 -19.64 2.19 -12.13
N ARG A 88 -19.10 1.95 -13.33
CA ARG A 88 -18.62 3.01 -14.21
C ARG A 88 -19.74 3.97 -14.61
N ALA A 89 -20.88 3.46 -15.01
CA ALA A 89 -22.03 4.28 -15.36
C ALA A 89 -22.57 5.08 -14.17
N GLU A 90 -22.63 4.49 -12.98
CA GLU A 90 -23.08 5.17 -11.75
C GLU A 90 -22.10 6.27 -11.31
N THR A 91 -20.79 5.98 -11.33
CA THR A 91 -19.74 6.98 -11.02
C THR A 91 -19.71 8.11 -12.03
N ALA A 92 -19.92 7.82 -13.32
CA ALA A 92 -20.00 8.84 -14.37
C ALA A 92 -21.18 9.79 -14.16
N ARG A 93 -22.34 9.27 -13.73
CA ARG A 93 -23.51 10.10 -13.36
C ARG A 93 -23.19 11.03 -12.18
N MET A 94 -22.50 10.54 -11.15
CA MET A 94 -22.11 11.36 -10.00
C MET A 94 -21.13 12.47 -10.37
N LEU A 95 -20.19 12.18 -11.26
CA LEU A 95 -19.19 13.11 -11.77
C LEU A 95 -19.76 14.09 -12.80
N LYS A 96 -20.99 13.83 -13.31
CA LYS A 96 -21.62 14.56 -14.44
C LYS A 96 -20.75 14.54 -15.70
N LEU A 97 -20.07 13.43 -15.95
CA LEU A 97 -19.23 13.19 -17.10
C LEU A 97 -19.79 12.05 -17.96
N PRO A 98 -19.49 12.03 -19.27
CA PRO A 98 -19.82 10.89 -20.09
C PRO A 98 -19.05 9.64 -19.63
N PRO A 99 -19.63 8.44 -19.72
CA PRO A 99 -18.99 7.21 -19.23
C PRO A 99 -17.68 6.86 -19.95
N GLN A 100 -17.45 7.41 -21.15
CA GLN A 100 -16.21 7.21 -21.91
C GLN A 100 -15.01 7.92 -21.24
N ASP A 101 -15.23 9.03 -20.53
CA ASP A 101 -14.19 9.81 -19.89
C ASP A 101 -13.84 9.31 -18.48
N VAL A 102 -14.63 8.39 -17.94
CA VAL A 102 -14.36 7.78 -16.64
C VAL A 102 -13.74 6.40 -16.83
N ARG A 103 -12.55 6.20 -16.28
CA ARG A 103 -11.85 4.91 -16.26
C ARG A 103 -11.80 4.38 -14.83
N LEU A 104 -12.26 3.14 -14.65
CA LEU A 104 -12.13 2.41 -13.40
C LEU A 104 -11.00 1.38 -13.55
N ASN A 105 -9.95 1.55 -12.78
CA ASN A 105 -8.84 0.60 -12.70
C ASN A 105 -8.95 -0.15 -11.37
N ILE A 106 -8.71 -1.44 -11.38
CA ILE A 106 -8.70 -2.27 -10.19
C ILE A 106 -7.26 -2.71 -9.94
N ALA A 107 -6.74 -2.39 -8.76
CA ALA A 107 -5.43 -2.82 -8.31
C ALA A 107 -5.60 -3.84 -7.18
N GLU A 108 -5.03 -5.02 -7.36
CA GLU A 108 -5.04 -6.07 -6.35
C GLU A 108 -3.98 -5.82 -5.27
N ILE A 109 -4.37 -6.05 -4.02
CA ILE A 109 -3.46 -6.03 -2.87
C ILE A 109 -3.04 -7.47 -2.58
N ARG A 110 -1.79 -7.81 -2.90
CA ARG A 110 -1.25 -9.17 -2.71
C ARG A 110 -1.23 -9.62 -1.25
N LYS A 111 -0.93 -8.71 -0.29
CA LYS A 111 -0.88 -8.99 1.14
C LYS A 111 -1.88 -8.09 1.89
N PRO A 112 -3.17 -8.48 1.98
CA PRO A 112 -4.21 -7.67 2.64
C PRO A 112 -3.97 -7.50 4.14
N GLU A 113 -3.21 -8.39 4.75
CA GLU A 113 -2.89 -8.35 6.18
C GLU A 113 -1.88 -7.26 6.55
N LEU A 114 -1.17 -6.69 5.56
CA LEU A 114 -0.27 -5.54 5.73
C LEU A 114 -0.96 -4.19 5.49
N ASP A 115 -2.23 -4.20 5.12
CA ASP A 115 -3.02 -2.98 4.93
C ASP A 115 -3.86 -2.69 6.18
N ALA A 116 -3.60 -1.55 6.81
CA ALA A 116 -4.23 -1.21 8.08
C ALA A 116 -5.75 -1.02 7.96
N GLN A 117 -6.24 -0.53 6.81
CA GLN A 117 -7.68 -0.34 6.60
C GLN A 117 -8.40 -1.69 6.50
N LEU A 118 -7.84 -2.63 5.74
CA LEU A 118 -8.42 -3.97 5.57
C LEU A 118 -8.43 -4.76 6.88
N VAL A 119 -7.36 -4.62 7.67
CA VAL A 119 -7.30 -5.24 9.00
C VAL A 119 -8.33 -4.63 9.94
N ALA A 120 -8.51 -3.28 9.92
CA ALA A 120 -9.51 -2.61 10.75
C ALA A 120 -10.93 -3.06 10.39
N ASP A 121 -11.25 -3.11 9.11
CA ASP A 121 -12.57 -3.56 8.62
C ASP A 121 -12.79 -5.05 8.92
N GLY A 122 -11.75 -5.88 8.81
CA GLY A 122 -11.80 -7.29 9.18
C GLY A 122 -12.07 -7.53 10.68
N ILE A 123 -11.47 -6.72 11.56
CA ILE A 123 -11.76 -6.74 13.01
C ILE A 123 -13.19 -6.28 13.26
N ALA A 124 -13.64 -5.19 12.61
CA ALA A 124 -14.98 -4.67 12.74
C ALA A 124 -16.04 -5.73 12.37
N GLN A 125 -15.88 -6.39 11.24
CA GLN A 125 -16.77 -7.49 10.81
C GLN A 125 -16.79 -8.68 11.78
N GLN A 126 -15.64 -9.03 12.40
CA GLN A 126 -15.59 -10.09 13.40
C GLN A 126 -16.36 -9.71 14.67
N ILE A 127 -16.26 -8.44 15.11
CA ILE A 127 -17.01 -7.93 16.27
C ILE A 127 -18.51 -7.90 15.97
N GLU A 128 -18.94 -7.49 14.78
CA GLU A 128 -20.35 -7.55 14.34
C GLU A 128 -20.89 -8.97 14.34
N LYS A 129 -20.06 -9.95 13.99
CA LYS A 129 -20.37 -11.38 14.09
C LYS A 129 -20.29 -11.94 15.52
N ARG A 130 -20.22 -11.07 16.53
CA ARG A 130 -20.17 -11.42 17.96
C ARG A 130 -18.96 -12.25 18.38
N VAL A 131 -17.84 -12.16 17.66
CA VAL A 131 -16.58 -12.76 18.11
C VAL A 131 -16.02 -11.93 19.27
N MET A 132 -15.48 -12.60 20.29
CA MET A 132 -14.84 -11.90 21.42
C MET A 132 -13.73 -10.97 20.96
N PHE A 133 -13.81 -9.70 21.33
CA PHE A 133 -12.90 -8.66 20.85
C PHE A 133 -11.42 -8.96 21.15
N ARG A 134 -11.09 -9.58 22.30
CA ARG A 134 -9.72 -9.99 22.63
C ARG A 134 -9.16 -11.02 21.65
N ARG A 135 -10.03 -11.97 21.25
CA ARG A 135 -9.65 -13.01 20.27
C ARG A 135 -9.46 -12.40 18.89
N ALA A 136 -10.34 -11.49 18.48
CA ALA A 136 -10.25 -10.79 17.21
C ALA A 136 -8.95 -9.95 17.13
N MET A 137 -8.64 -9.17 18.19
CA MET A 137 -7.39 -8.38 18.25
C MET A 137 -6.14 -9.26 18.18
N LYS A 138 -6.05 -10.32 19.01
CA LYS A 138 -4.89 -11.21 19.00
C LYS A 138 -4.67 -11.87 17.64
N ARG A 139 -5.75 -12.37 17.03
CA ARG A 139 -5.68 -12.98 15.69
C ARG A 139 -5.16 -11.98 14.65
N ALA A 140 -5.70 -10.77 14.63
CA ALA A 140 -5.28 -9.74 13.70
C ALA A 140 -3.79 -9.39 13.88
N VAL A 141 -3.34 -9.19 15.13
CA VAL A 141 -1.94 -8.89 15.44
C VAL A 141 -1.02 -10.03 14.99
N MET A 142 -1.34 -11.26 15.33
CA MET A 142 -0.54 -12.43 14.93
C MET A 142 -0.49 -12.61 13.40
N SER A 143 -1.62 -12.41 12.70
CA SER A 143 -1.67 -12.51 11.24
C SER A 143 -0.79 -11.45 10.58
N THR A 144 -0.89 -10.19 11.03
CA THR A 144 -0.11 -9.08 10.50
C THR A 144 1.38 -9.25 10.75
N MET A 145 1.79 -9.72 11.95
CA MET A 145 3.21 -9.99 12.25
C MET A 145 3.75 -11.13 11.39
N ARG A 146 2.96 -12.19 11.18
CA ARG A 146 3.33 -13.31 10.30
C ARG A 146 3.52 -12.87 8.84
N SER A 147 2.74 -11.88 8.39
CA SER A 147 2.83 -11.34 7.02
C SER A 147 4.04 -10.43 6.78
N GLY A 148 4.85 -10.16 7.82
CA GLY A 148 6.09 -9.41 7.73
C GLY A 148 6.03 -7.96 8.22
N ALA A 149 5.03 -7.59 9.05
CA ALA A 149 5.04 -6.29 9.71
C ALA A 149 6.09 -6.25 10.84
N LEU A 150 6.80 -5.14 10.98
CA LEU A 150 7.77 -4.93 12.07
C LEU A 150 7.12 -4.51 13.39
N GLY A 151 5.87 -4.08 13.32
CA GLY A 151 5.09 -3.75 14.50
C GLY A 151 3.65 -3.41 14.18
N VAL A 152 2.79 -3.76 15.10
CA VAL A 152 1.33 -3.57 15.00
C VAL A 152 0.79 -3.04 16.30
N LYS A 153 -0.14 -2.09 16.20
CA LYS A 153 -0.93 -1.61 17.33
C LYS A 153 -2.40 -1.57 16.93
N VAL A 154 -3.24 -2.26 17.69
CA VAL A 154 -4.69 -2.25 17.53
C VAL A 154 -5.31 -1.61 18.76
N ARG A 155 -6.29 -0.73 18.58
CA ARG A 155 -7.04 -0.09 19.66
C ARG A 155 -8.53 -0.20 19.37
N LEU A 156 -9.27 -0.72 20.31
CA LEU A 156 -10.72 -0.77 20.31
C LEU A 156 -11.29 0.18 21.37
N SER A 157 -12.33 0.90 21.02
CA SER A 157 -12.99 1.85 21.93
C SER A 157 -14.50 1.78 21.76
N GLY A 158 -15.20 1.71 22.87
CA GLY A 158 -16.66 1.62 22.90
C GLY A 158 -17.18 0.70 24.01
N ARG A 159 -18.42 0.25 23.86
CA ARG A 159 -19.07 -0.71 24.76
C ARG A 159 -18.64 -2.14 24.44
N LEU A 160 -17.45 -2.51 24.90
CA LEU A 160 -16.84 -3.82 24.59
C LEU A 160 -17.64 -4.92 25.30
N ASN A 161 -18.05 -5.95 24.53
CA ASN A 161 -18.92 -7.05 24.96
C ASN A 161 -20.28 -6.60 25.53
N GLY A 162 -20.80 -5.44 25.13
CA GLY A 162 -22.09 -4.95 25.61
C GLY A 162 -22.05 -4.35 27.03
N SER A 163 -20.86 -4.07 27.60
CA SER A 163 -20.76 -3.41 28.90
C SER A 163 -21.41 -2.02 28.86
N GLU A 164 -22.07 -1.62 29.95
CA GLU A 164 -22.74 -0.31 30.03
C GLU A 164 -21.73 0.84 29.93
N ILE A 165 -20.58 0.68 30.60
CA ILE A 165 -19.50 1.67 30.57
C ILE A 165 -18.58 1.41 29.40
N ALA A 166 -18.44 2.41 28.55
CA ALA A 166 -17.48 2.38 27.44
C ALA A 166 -16.05 2.39 27.96
N ARG A 167 -15.23 1.52 27.40
CA ARG A 167 -13.79 1.47 27.72
C ARG A 167 -12.95 1.33 26.46
N THR A 168 -11.66 1.55 26.62
CA THR A 168 -10.68 1.40 25.55
C THR A 168 -9.71 0.29 25.92
N GLU A 169 -9.58 -0.69 25.04
CA GLU A 169 -8.54 -1.73 25.14
C GLU A 169 -7.63 -1.67 23.90
N TRP A 170 -6.37 -2.01 24.09
CA TRP A 170 -5.39 -2.02 23.01
C TRP A 170 -4.42 -3.19 23.16
N ALA A 171 -3.93 -3.64 22.01
CA ALA A 171 -2.88 -4.63 21.92
C ALA A 171 -1.78 -4.07 21.01
N ARG A 172 -0.52 -4.33 21.36
CA ARG A 172 0.65 -3.94 20.56
C ARG A 172 1.66 -5.08 20.56
N GLU A 173 2.26 -5.29 19.40
CA GLU A 173 3.37 -6.20 19.22
C GLU A 173 4.41 -5.52 18.31
N GLY A 174 5.68 -5.70 18.63
CA GLY A 174 6.77 -4.99 17.95
C GLY A 174 6.83 -3.49 18.27
N ARG A 175 7.54 -2.74 17.42
CA ARG A 175 7.70 -1.28 17.55
C ARG A 175 6.80 -0.52 16.59
N VAL A 176 6.21 0.59 17.05
CA VAL A 176 5.41 1.50 16.20
C VAL A 176 5.87 2.92 16.47
N PRO A 177 6.89 3.42 15.75
CA PRO A 177 7.50 4.72 15.98
C PRO A 177 6.65 5.84 15.35
N LEU A 178 5.66 6.36 16.10
CA LEU A 178 4.73 7.37 15.58
C LEU A 178 5.39 8.74 15.36
N HIS A 179 6.49 9.04 16.05
CA HIS A 179 7.21 10.32 15.94
C HIS A 179 8.26 10.35 14.83
N THR A 180 8.64 9.21 14.26
CA THR A 180 9.64 9.11 13.21
C THR A 180 8.98 9.34 11.85
N PHE A 181 9.40 10.37 11.09
CA PHE A 181 8.81 10.70 9.79
C PHE A 181 9.18 9.71 8.69
N ARG A 182 10.41 9.17 8.72
CA ARG A 182 10.89 8.18 7.77
C ARG A 182 10.25 6.80 7.90
N ALA A 183 9.54 6.56 9.02
CA ALA A 183 8.85 5.29 9.25
C ALA A 183 7.58 5.17 8.39
N ASP A 184 7.47 4.10 7.60
CA ASP A 184 6.24 3.79 6.84
C ASP A 184 5.21 3.17 7.80
N ILE A 185 4.31 4.02 8.28
CA ILE A 185 3.21 3.60 9.15
C ILE A 185 1.91 3.73 8.39
N ASP A 186 1.23 2.60 8.26
CA ASP A 186 -0.12 2.55 7.75
C ASP A 186 -1.13 2.69 8.88
N TYR A 187 -2.23 3.40 8.60
CA TYR A 187 -3.28 3.66 9.57
C TYR A 187 -4.64 3.34 8.97
N GLY A 188 -5.43 2.57 9.70
CA GLY A 188 -6.81 2.23 9.34
C GLY A 188 -7.79 2.58 10.47
N LEU A 189 -8.97 3.04 10.07
CA LEU A 189 -10.10 3.31 10.92
C LEU A 189 -11.28 2.47 10.46
N GLY A 190 -11.82 1.66 11.37
CA GLY A 190 -13.04 0.88 11.14
C GLY A 190 -14.09 1.16 12.20
N GLU A 191 -15.33 0.99 11.86
CA GLU A 191 -16.48 1.11 12.78
C GLU A 191 -17.28 -0.18 12.74
N ALA A 192 -17.43 -0.83 13.89
CA ALA A 192 -18.29 -1.99 14.05
C ALA A 192 -19.64 -1.55 14.63
N LYS A 193 -20.70 -1.77 13.88
CA LYS A 193 -22.08 -1.47 14.31
C LYS A 193 -22.62 -2.67 15.05
N THR A 194 -22.68 -2.57 16.38
CA THR A 194 -23.22 -3.61 17.25
C THR A 194 -24.62 -3.24 17.75
N THR A 195 -25.35 -4.22 18.28
CA THR A 195 -26.68 -3.98 18.90
C THR A 195 -26.63 -3.02 20.09
N TYR A 196 -25.47 -2.89 20.73
CA TYR A 196 -25.24 -2.03 21.91
C TYR A 196 -24.66 -0.66 21.56
N GLY A 197 -24.37 -0.40 20.28
CA GLY A 197 -23.78 0.84 19.80
C GLY A 197 -22.60 0.61 18.86
N VAL A 198 -21.89 1.68 18.54
CA VAL A 198 -20.74 1.64 17.64
C VAL A 198 -19.44 1.43 18.42
N ILE A 199 -18.61 0.51 17.96
CA ILE A 199 -17.27 0.26 18.47
C ILE A 199 -16.27 0.76 17.44
N GLY A 200 -15.41 1.72 17.82
CA GLY A 200 -14.36 2.24 16.97
C GLY A 200 -13.13 1.35 17.01
N VAL A 201 -12.61 1.01 15.84
CA VAL A 201 -11.40 0.22 15.64
C VAL A 201 -10.33 1.11 15.03
N LYS A 202 -9.14 1.20 15.63
CA LYS A 202 -8.00 1.90 15.09
C LYS A 202 -6.82 0.95 15.00
N VAL A 203 -6.19 0.89 13.83
CA VAL A 203 -5.06 0.02 13.55
C VAL A 203 -3.89 0.83 13.04
N TRP A 204 -2.70 0.56 13.54
CA TRP A 204 -1.43 1.10 13.07
C TRP A 204 -0.52 -0.07 12.73
N ILE A 205 0.02 -0.08 11.54
CA ILE A 205 0.95 -1.11 11.07
C ILE A 205 2.25 -0.43 10.64
N PHE A 206 3.35 -0.82 11.24
CA PHE A 206 4.68 -0.37 10.87
C PHE A 206 5.30 -1.37 9.89
N LYS A 207 5.61 -0.91 8.69
CA LYS A 207 6.13 -1.73 7.59
C LYS A 207 7.66 -1.68 7.48
N GLY A 208 8.30 -0.66 8.05
CA GLY A 208 9.73 -0.43 7.97
C GLY A 208 10.07 1.04 7.80
N GLU A 209 11.32 1.36 7.66
CA GLU A 209 11.80 2.70 7.33
C GLU A 209 12.00 2.80 5.81
N VAL A 210 11.82 4.00 5.24
CA VAL A 210 11.83 4.17 3.77
C VAL A 210 13.19 3.87 3.16
N PHE A 211 14.27 4.20 3.88
CA PHE A 211 15.64 3.92 3.40
C PHE A 211 15.94 2.42 3.37
N ASP A 212 15.58 1.71 4.45
CA ASP A 212 15.73 0.25 4.51
C ASP A 212 14.90 -0.46 3.43
N LYS A 213 13.79 0.15 3.03
CA LYS A 213 12.86 -0.42 2.06
C LYS A 213 13.38 -0.35 0.63
N ALA A 214 14.07 0.74 0.27
CA ALA A 214 14.73 0.87 -1.03
C ALA A 214 15.82 -0.18 -1.22
N GLU A 215 16.58 -0.48 -0.17
CA GLU A 215 17.59 -1.55 -0.17
C GLU A 215 16.97 -2.94 -0.27
N LEU A 216 15.86 -3.18 0.46
CA LEU A 216 15.15 -4.46 0.41
C LEU A 216 14.43 -4.69 -0.92
N GLU A 217 13.86 -3.66 -1.52
CA GLU A 217 13.24 -3.74 -2.85
C GLU A 217 14.30 -3.97 -3.94
N GLY A 218 15.49 -3.36 -3.80
CA GLY A 218 16.64 -3.64 -4.65
C GLY A 218 17.10 -5.09 -4.55
N GLN A 219 17.27 -5.62 -3.34
CA GLN A 219 17.65 -7.02 -3.10
C GLN A 219 16.57 -8.00 -3.57
N ALA A 220 15.29 -7.68 -3.40
CA ALA A 220 14.19 -8.52 -3.88
C ALA A 220 14.14 -8.55 -5.42
N ALA A 221 14.34 -7.41 -6.07
CA ALA A 221 14.40 -7.33 -7.53
C ALA A 221 15.61 -8.09 -8.11
N GLU A 222 16.76 -8.02 -7.45
CA GLU A 222 17.96 -8.81 -7.81
C GLU A 222 17.76 -10.31 -7.60
N ALA A 223 17.07 -10.71 -6.50
CA ALA A 223 16.75 -12.10 -6.23
C ALA A 223 15.74 -12.66 -7.25
N ASP A 224 14.73 -11.89 -7.64
CA ASP A 224 13.76 -12.27 -8.67
C ASP A 224 14.42 -12.34 -10.05
N ALA A 225 15.34 -11.43 -10.37
CA ALA A 225 16.11 -11.46 -11.61
C ALA A 225 17.06 -12.65 -11.65
N ALA A 226 17.70 -13.00 -10.53
CA ALA A 226 18.57 -14.18 -10.42
C ALA A 226 17.75 -15.48 -10.53
N ALA A 227 16.54 -15.54 -9.97
CA ALA A 227 15.65 -16.68 -10.09
C ALA A 227 15.15 -16.88 -11.53
N MET A 228 14.84 -15.79 -12.24
CA MET A 228 14.45 -15.84 -13.66
C MET A 228 15.64 -16.23 -14.56
N GLY A 229 16.86 -15.81 -14.23
CA GLY A 229 18.10 -16.19 -14.94
C GLY A 229 18.42 -17.67 -14.76
N ALA A 230 18.18 -18.25 -13.58
CA ALA A 230 18.42 -19.67 -13.30
C ALA A 230 17.38 -20.58 -13.97
N ALA A 231 16.15 -20.13 -14.15
CA ALA A 231 15.09 -20.87 -14.84
C ALA A 231 15.29 -20.92 -16.37
N GLY A 232 16.05 -19.98 -16.94
CA GLY A 232 16.35 -19.93 -18.38
C GLY A 232 17.52 -20.81 -18.81
N ALA A 233 18.38 -21.27 -17.87
CA ALA A 233 19.58 -22.09 -18.17
C ALA A 233 19.33 -23.60 -18.10
N GLY A 234 18.15 -24.05 -17.72
CA GLY A 234 17.80 -25.47 -17.54
C GLY A 234 17.12 -26.16 -18.71
N GLY A 235 17.00 -25.52 -19.88
CA GLY A 235 16.16 -25.96 -21.00
C GLY A 235 16.87 -26.36 -22.29
N ALA A 236 18.15 -26.77 -22.29
CA ALA A 236 18.76 -27.31 -23.52
C ALA A 236 19.92 -28.24 -23.23
N ALA A 237 19.71 -29.45 -22.75
CA ALA A 237 20.63 -30.56 -22.92
C ALA A 237 19.90 -31.88 -22.60
N GLY A 238 19.28 -32.43 -23.58
CA GLY A 238 18.79 -33.78 -23.62
C GLY A 238 19.06 -34.41 -24.97
N VAL A 239 19.80 -35.51 -24.93
CA VAL A 239 20.05 -36.47 -25.98
C VAL A 239 21.33 -36.29 -26.82
N ALA A 240 22.41 -36.87 -26.39
CA ALA A 240 23.20 -37.76 -27.26
C ALA A 240 24.17 -38.62 -26.39
N ALA A 241 24.13 -39.88 -26.72
CA ALA A 241 24.77 -41.01 -26.06
C ALA A 241 26.32 -41.05 -26.23
N GLY A 242 26.94 -41.69 -25.23
CA GLY A 242 27.98 -42.69 -25.54
C GLY A 242 29.44 -42.32 -25.28
N ALA A 243 30.03 -43.05 -24.35
CA ALA A 243 31.34 -43.66 -24.38
C ALA A 243 32.59 -42.86 -23.96
N ALA A 244 33.11 -43.34 -22.86
CA ALA A 244 34.53 -43.70 -22.64
C ALA A 244 35.56 -42.67 -22.17
N ALA A 245 36.14 -43.09 -21.02
CA ALA A 245 37.56 -43.09 -20.63
C ALA A 245 38.17 -41.85 -19.96
N VAL A 246 38.35 -42.03 -18.64
CA VAL A 246 39.62 -42.14 -17.85
C VAL A 246 40.73 -41.14 -18.11
N ALA A 247 41.19 -40.64 -16.99
CA ALA A 247 42.53 -40.14 -16.65
C ALA A 247 42.77 -38.63 -16.66
N GLY A 248 43.32 -38.20 -15.51
CA GLY A 248 44.35 -37.21 -15.50
C GLY A 248 44.21 -36.08 -14.49
N ALA A 249 44.83 -36.29 -13.34
CA ALA A 249 45.16 -35.30 -12.34
C ALA A 249 46.00 -34.15 -12.90
N ALA A 250 45.84 -32.95 -12.34
CA ALA A 250 46.92 -32.19 -11.75
C ALA A 250 46.59 -30.72 -11.53
N CYS A 251 46.80 -30.31 -10.31
CA CYS A 251 47.23 -29.01 -9.80
C CYS A 251 47.66 -27.93 -10.77
N ALA A 252 47.22 -26.69 -10.51
CA ALA A 252 48.08 -25.53 -10.23
C ALA A 252 47.30 -24.21 -10.25
N SER A 253 47.27 -23.50 -9.16
CA SER A 253 47.32 -22.03 -9.08
C SER A 253 48.81 -21.63 -9.24
N PRO A 254 49.26 -20.36 -9.38
CA PRO A 254 48.64 -19.06 -9.11
C PRO A 254 49.11 -17.90 -10.03
N SER A 255 48.92 -16.67 -9.47
CA SER A 255 49.59 -15.38 -9.75
C SER A 255 48.87 -14.42 -10.71
N ALA A 256 48.35 -13.34 -10.17
CA ALA A 256 48.97 -12.04 -9.91
C ALA A 256 49.65 -11.37 -11.12
N ALA A 257 49.12 -10.22 -11.49
CA ALA A 257 49.80 -8.97 -11.84
C ALA A 257 48.87 -8.10 -12.70
N SER A 258 48.45 -6.99 -12.19
CA SER A 258 49.08 -5.68 -12.29
C SER A 258 48.79 -4.94 -13.58
N CYS A 259 48.40 -3.75 -13.36
CA CYS A 259 48.73 -2.49 -14.03
C CYS A 259 47.56 -1.76 -14.75
N ALA A 260 47.27 -0.70 -14.15
CA ALA A 260 47.53 0.69 -14.50
C ALA A 260 46.44 1.42 -15.27
N SER A 261 45.82 2.35 -14.53
CA SER A 261 45.77 3.79 -14.82
C SER A 261 45.32 4.26 -16.19
N SER A 262 44.19 4.96 -16.21
CA SER A 262 44.19 6.31 -16.81
C SER A 262 43.01 7.12 -16.31
N ALA A 263 43.35 8.18 -15.64
CA ALA A 263 42.48 9.29 -15.29
C ALA A 263 42.05 10.02 -16.56
N LEU A 264 40.84 10.54 -16.57
CA LEU A 264 40.55 11.81 -17.19
C LEU A 264 39.33 12.45 -16.56
N SER A 265 39.63 13.50 -15.88
CA SER A 265 38.84 14.61 -15.41
C SER A 265 37.81 15.12 -16.45
N ASN A 266 36.58 15.36 -16.01
CA ASN A 266 35.80 16.43 -16.62
C ASN A 266 34.88 17.06 -15.57
N THR A 267 35.41 18.10 -14.95
CA THR A 267 34.71 19.09 -14.16
C THR A 267 34.03 20.07 -15.09
N SER A 268 32.74 20.24 -14.98
CA SER A 268 32.03 21.42 -15.53
C SER A 268 31.28 22.12 -14.41
N PRO A 269 31.43 23.45 -14.23
CA PRO A 269 30.90 24.18 -13.10
C PRO A 269 29.44 24.56 -13.29
N LEU A 270 28.66 24.37 -12.24
CA LEU A 270 27.29 24.87 -12.06
C LEU A 270 27.29 26.42 -12.02
N LYS A 271 26.57 27.03 -12.96
CA LYS A 271 26.25 28.46 -12.93
C LYS A 271 25.18 28.70 -11.86
N ILE A 272 25.59 29.41 -10.83
CA ILE A 272 24.71 29.99 -9.82
C ILE A 272 24.12 31.27 -10.43
N HIS A 273 22.81 31.28 -10.67
CA HIS A 273 22.08 32.52 -10.96
C HIS A 273 21.73 33.21 -9.63
N THR A 274 22.41 34.34 -9.41
CA THR A 274 22.11 35.32 -8.37
C THR A 274 20.77 35.97 -8.64
N LEU A 275 19.83 35.82 -7.72
CA LEU A 275 18.59 36.62 -7.66
C LEU A 275 18.87 37.97 -7.03
N THR A 276 18.60 39.01 -7.78
CA THR A 276 18.58 40.43 -7.31
C THR A 276 17.30 40.70 -6.51
N PRO A 277 17.37 41.49 -5.42
CA PRO A 277 16.18 41.85 -4.64
C PRO A 277 15.47 43.04 -5.27
N ILE A 278 14.15 42.95 -5.33
CA ILE A 278 13.24 44.06 -5.65
C ILE A 278 12.79 44.67 -4.32
N THR A 279 13.12 45.94 -4.10
CA THR A 279 12.55 46.86 -3.11
C THR A 279 11.87 48.03 -3.82
N PRO A 280 11.06 48.83 -3.12
CA PRO A 280 9.77 48.64 -2.47
C PRO A 280 8.57 49.07 -3.36
#